data_6eb7a780b2241dc998a235d8ae23ddeb
#
_entry.id   6eb7a780b2241dc998a235d8ae23ddeb
#
_cell.length_a   1.000
_cell.length_b   1.000
_cell.length_c   1.000
_cell.angle_alpha   90.00
_cell.angle_beta   90.00
_cell.angle_gamma   90.00
#
_symmetry.space_group_name_H-M   'P 1'
#
loop_
_entity.id
_entity.type
_entity.pdbx_description
1 polymer ?
#
loop_
_entity_poly.entity_id
_entity_poly.type
_entity_poly.pdbx_seq_one_letter_code
_entity_poly.pdbx_strand_id
1 'polypeptide(L)'
;MVSRIAFLFFLLSAKAGCYAEEVSIPRECLQVIAVVTPAWDSPTGILWRLERDGVSWVVVGDATEVTVGLRGLGIGRGLHPDELQGPIKAEGDKRAPAGVFEIESAFGTKGRQSPQFPYRRTTDSDRWIDDPGSSHYNQWVQLDDPGIRQDWSSAEILRRPDGLYDLALVVGHNRRPVVKGGGSAIFLHRWSTAGRSTIGCTAMDPRHLRELFESLDVAKRPLLVQAPRELLPRLALPNDLLVVLESLAAR
;
A
#
# COMPACT_ATOMS: atom_id res chain seq x y z
N MET A 1 56.70 -8.08 54.53
CA MET A 1 56.28 -8.15 53.14
C MET A 1 54.77 -8.33 53.12
N VAL A 2 54.01 -7.26 52.88
CA VAL A 2 52.55 -7.30 52.85
C VAL A 2 52.09 -7.02 51.42
N SER A 3 51.55 -8.07 50.77
CA SER A 3 51.07 -8.04 49.39
C SER A 3 49.68 -7.36 49.38
N ARG A 4 49.57 -6.26 48.65
CA ARG A 4 48.28 -5.56 48.39
C ARG A 4 47.70 -6.16 47.10
N ILE A 5 46.57 -6.86 47.22
CA ILE A 5 45.75 -7.32 46.08
C ILE A 5 44.78 -6.16 45.77
N ALA A 6 44.94 -5.58 44.57
CA ALA A 6 44.01 -4.58 44.02
C ALA A 6 42.87 -5.30 43.29
N PHE A 7 41.65 -5.15 43.81
CA PHE A 7 40.43 -5.57 43.12
C PHE A 7 40.01 -4.50 42.09
N LEU A 8 40.09 -4.86 40.82
CA LEU A 8 39.62 -4.00 39.75
C LEU A 8 38.13 -4.28 39.52
N PHE A 9 37.26 -3.37 39.92
CA PHE A 9 35.82 -3.42 39.60
C PHE A 9 35.60 -2.95 38.15
N PHE A 10 35.25 -3.89 37.25
CA PHE A 10 34.74 -3.56 35.92
C PHE A 10 33.27 -3.16 36.07
N LEU A 11 32.96 -1.87 35.96
CA LEU A 11 31.60 -1.37 35.77
C LEU A 11 31.19 -1.65 34.32
N LEU A 12 30.36 -2.69 34.13
CA LEU A 12 29.61 -2.86 32.89
C LEU A 12 28.52 -1.80 32.83
N SER A 13 28.76 -0.74 32.07
CA SER A 13 27.72 0.25 31.71
C SER A 13 26.82 -0.38 30.64
N ALA A 14 25.69 -0.93 31.04
CA ALA A 14 24.63 -1.32 30.11
C ALA A 14 24.03 -0.04 29.50
N LYS A 15 24.43 0.30 28.30
CA LYS A 15 23.69 1.28 27.48
C LYS A 15 22.35 0.66 27.13
N ALA A 16 21.31 1.04 27.87
CA ALA A 16 19.92 0.84 27.44
C ALA A 16 19.70 1.73 26.19
N GLY A 17 19.90 1.18 25.02
CA GLY A 17 19.50 1.80 23.78
C GLY A 17 17.97 1.86 23.79
N CYS A 18 17.41 3.03 23.98
CA CYS A 18 16.01 3.30 23.67
C CYS A 18 15.88 3.27 22.14
N TYR A 19 15.63 2.08 21.59
CA TYR A 19 15.17 1.95 20.21
C TYR A 19 13.75 2.54 20.20
N ALA A 20 13.61 3.76 19.70
CA ALA A 20 12.31 4.27 19.33
C ALA A 20 11.78 3.29 18.25
N GLU A 21 10.67 2.62 18.54
CA GLU A 21 9.99 1.74 17.60
C GLU A 21 9.67 2.59 16.37
N GLU A 22 10.22 2.21 15.21
CA GLU A 22 10.07 2.99 13.98
C GLU A 22 8.62 2.89 13.53
N VAL A 23 7.87 3.97 13.66
CA VAL A 23 6.44 4.02 13.36
C VAL A 23 6.26 4.04 11.84
N SER A 24 5.46 3.11 11.31
CA SER A 24 5.19 2.98 9.86
C SER A 24 4.49 4.18 9.22
N ILE A 25 3.86 5.04 10.03
CA ILE A 25 3.15 6.24 9.56
C ILE A 25 3.86 7.49 10.06
N PRO A 26 4.48 8.28 9.16
CA PRO A 26 5.11 9.55 9.51
C PRO A 26 4.11 10.54 10.11
N ARG A 27 4.61 11.45 10.98
CA ARG A 27 3.76 12.47 11.61
C ARG A 27 3.09 13.42 10.62
N GLU A 28 3.71 13.60 9.45
CA GLU A 28 3.22 14.44 8.35
C GLU A 28 2.10 13.76 7.55
N CYS A 29 1.83 12.48 7.77
CA CYS A 29 0.67 11.82 7.21
C CYS A 29 -0.59 12.28 7.95
N LEU A 30 -1.47 12.95 7.22
CA LEU A 30 -2.73 13.47 7.74
C LEU A 30 -3.94 12.76 7.13
N GLN A 31 -3.73 11.78 6.23
CA GLN A 31 -4.79 11.07 5.55
C GLN A 31 -4.42 9.58 5.41
N VAL A 32 -5.29 8.70 5.87
CA VAL A 32 -5.15 7.24 5.77
C VAL A 32 -6.35 6.64 5.10
N ILE A 33 -6.09 5.80 4.11
CA ILE A 33 -7.06 4.87 3.54
C ILE A 33 -6.79 3.52 4.18
N ALA A 34 -7.73 3.03 4.99
CA ALA A 34 -7.59 1.76 5.67
C ALA A 34 -8.47 0.69 5.02
N VAL A 35 -7.88 -0.42 4.60
CA VAL A 35 -8.57 -1.61 4.09
C VAL A 35 -8.31 -2.76 5.05
N VAL A 36 -9.38 -3.26 5.68
CA VAL A 36 -9.26 -4.40 6.60
C VAL A 36 -10.06 -5.58 6.07
N THR A 37 -9.40 -6.73 5.97
CA THR A 37 -10.04 -8.01 5.65
C THR A 37 -10.23 -8.85 6.92
N PRO A 38 -11.24 -9.73 7.00
CA PRO A 38 -11.43 -10.61 8.15
C PRO A 38 -10.24 -11.51 8.45
N ALA A 39 -9.61 -12.06 7.41
CA ALA A 39 -8.46 -12.98 7.50
C ALA A 39 -7.57 -12.86 6.25
N TRP A 40 -6.41 -13.54 6.26
CA TRP A 40 -5.44 -13.54 5.16
C TRP A 40 -6.03 -13.98 3.82
N ASP A 41 -6.88 -15.00 3.81
CA ASP A 41 -7.43 -15.58 2.58
C ASP A 41 -8.81 -14.99 2.20
N SER A 42 -9.28 -13.97 2.93
CA SER A 42 -10.54 -13.29 2.61
C SER A 42 -10.37 -12.43 1.36
N PRO A 43 -11.16 -12.66 0.30
CA PRO A 43 -11.09 -11.87 -0.93
C PRO A 43 -11.87 -10.56 -0.84
N THR A 44 -12.51 -10.28 0.29
CA THR A 44 -13.31 -9.09 0.56
C THR A 44 -12.85 -8.40 1.82
N GLY A 45 -13.10 -7.12 1.92
CA GLY A 45 -12.80 -6.29 3.08
C GLY A 45 -13.62 -5.01 3.08
N ILE A 46 -13.37 -4.20 4.10
CA ILE A 46 -13.98 -2.87 4.23
C ILE A 46 -12.89 -1.81 4.15
N LEU A 47 -13.19 -0.74 3.43
CA LEU A 47 -12.35 0.45 3.34
C LEU A 47 -12.98 1.58 4.13
N TRP A 48 -12.17 2.26 4.93
CA TRP A 48 -12.47 3.53 5.59
C TRP A 48 -11.47 4.60 5.15
N ARG A 49 -11.96 5.83 5.07
CA ARG A 49 -11.13 7.03 4.94
C ARG A 49 -10.96 7.66 6.31
N LEU A 50 -9.73 7.95 6.70
CA LEU A 50 -9.44 8.60 7.97
C LEU A 50 -8.61 9.86 7.72
N GLU A 51 -8.91 10.91 8.46
CA GLU A 51 -8.13 12.14 8.47
C GLU A 51 -7.69 12.48 9.89
N ARG A 52 -6.54 13.13 9.99
CA ARG A 52 -6.04 13.61 11.27
C ARG A 52 -6.68 14.94 11.60
N ASP A 53 -7.43 14.98 12.71
CA ASP A 53 -8.00 16.19 13.29
C ASP A 53 -7.22 16.51 14.58
N GLY A 54 -6.24 17.41 14.49
CA GLY A 54 -5.35 17.73 15.58
C GLY A 54 -4.53 16.51 16.03
N VAL A 55 -4.90 15.93 17.18
CA VAL A 55 -4.20 14.80 17.79
C VAL A 55 -4.90 13.45 17.54
N SER A 56 -6.06 13.43 16.91
CA SER A 56 -6.88 12.23 16.77
C SER A 56 -7.12 11.86 15.29
N TRP A 57 -7.37 10.59 15.02
CA TRP A 57 -7.86 10.13 13.73
C TRP A 57 -9.38 10.02 13.73
N VAL A 58 -10.01 10.62 12.73
CA VAL A 58 -11.46 10.61 12.53
C VAL A 58 -11.83 9.93 11.21
N VAL A 59 -12.90 9.15 11.21
CA VAL A 59 -13.44 8.56 9.98
C VAL A 59 -14.18 9.62 9.19
N VAL A 60 -13.89 9.69 7.88
CA VAL A 60 -14.51 10.64 6.96
C VAL A 60 -15.34 9.89 5.92
N GLY A 61 -16.65 10.17 5.90
CA GLY A 61 -17.60 9.51 5.01
C GLY A 61 -17.96 8.10 5.43
N ASP A 62 -18.58 7.35 4.51
CA ASP A 62 -19.08 6.01 4.77
C ASP A 62 -18.02 4.93 4.54
N ALA A 63 -18.19 3.80 5.23
CA ALA A 63 -17.44 2.59 4.98
C ALA A 63 -17.80 2.03 3.59
N THR A 64 -16.80 1.51 2.89
CA THR A 64 -16.93 1.01 1.51
C THR A 64 -16.52 -0.45 1.42
N GLU A 65 -17.41 -1.30 0.88
CA GLU A 65 -17.03 -2.67 0.54
C GLU A 65 -15.99 -2.68 -0.57
N VAL A 66 -14.95 -3.49 -0.38
CA VAL A 66 -13.89 -3.69 -1.37
C VAL A 66 -13.64 -5.16 -1.60
N THR A 67 -13.11 -5.49 -2.78
CA THR A 67 -12.51 -6.79 -3.05
C THR A 67 -11.00 -6.64 -3.18
N VAL A 68 -10.28 -7.65 -2.76
CA VAL A 68 -8.82 -7.76 -2.88
C VAL A 68 -8.46 -8.93 -3.79
N GLY A 69 -7.21 -9.39 -3.72
CA GLY A 69 -6.79 -10.55 -4.49
C GLY A 69 -7.67 -11.78 -4.25
N LEU A 70 -7.88 -12.60 -5.27
CA LEU A 70 -8.69 -13.83 -5.19
C LEU A 70 -8.25 -14.76 -4.05
N ARG A 71 -6.98 -14.73 -3.68
CA ARG A 71 -6.40 -15.46 -2.54
C ARG A 71 -6.18 -14.57 -1.31
N GLY A 72 -6.91 -13.44 -1.20
CA GLY A 72 -6.81 -12.49 -0.11
C GLY A 72 -5.55 -11.65 -0.15
N LEU A 73 -4.84 -11.55 0.99
CA LEU A 73 -3.70 -10.69 1.20
C LEU A 73 -2.39 -11.48 1.36
N GLY A 74 -1.26 -10.83 1.09
CA GLY A 74 0.09 -11.31 1.40
C GLY A 74 0.98 -10.13 1.80
N ILE A 75 1.90 -10.33 2.75
CA ILE A 75 2.81 -9.30 3.23
C ILE A 75 3.56 -8.69 2.05
N GLY A 76 3.34 -7.39 1.85
CA GLY A 76 3.93 -6.62 0.77
C GLY A 76 5.30 -6.05 1.13
N ARG A 77 5.76 -5.10 0.30
CA ARG A 77 6.97 -4.30 0.52
C ARG A 77 6.57 -2.83 0.52
N GLY A 78 6.57 -2.21 1.68
CA GLY A 78 6.09 -0.85 1.91
C GLY A 78 6.85 -0.17 3.06
N LEU A 79 6.14 0.61 3.85
CA LEU A 79 6.68 1.39 4.98
C LEU A 79 6.63 0.64 6.32
N HIS A 80 5.98 -0.51 6.37
CA HIS A 80 5.86 -1.33 7.57
C HIS A 80 7.15 -2.12 7.85
N PRO A 81 7.34 -2.65 9.09
CA PRO A 81 8.51 -3.45 9.43
C PRO A 81 8.69 -4.67 8.52
N ASP A 82 9.93 -5.02 8.21
CA ASP A 82 10.26 -6.16 7.36
C ASP A 82 9.92 -7.52 8.00
N GLU A 83 9.95 -7.61 9.34
CA GLU A 83 9.77 -8.85 10.10
C GLU A 83 8.30 -9.08 10.50
N LEU A 84 7.44 -9.28 9.50
CA LEU A 84 6.04 -9.66 9.72
C LEU A 84 5.83 -11.15 9.46
N GLN A 85 4.84 -11.76 10.16
CA GLN A 85 4.47 -13.16 9.97
C GLN A 85 3.18 -13.29 9.14
N GLY A 86 3.21 -14.10 8.09
CA GLY A 86 2.07 -14.35 7.22
C GLY A 86 2.51 -14.78 5.82
N PRO A 87 1.55 -14.98 4.89
CA PRO A 87 1.85 -15.23 3.48
C PRO A 87 2.64 -14.05 2.90
N ILE A 88 3.71 -14.33 2.18
CA ILE A 88 4.52 -13.29 1.52
C ILE A 88 3.93 -13.03 0.12
N LYS A 89 3.77 -11.75 -0.23
CA LYS A 89 3.34 -11.31 -1.56
C LYS A 89 4.41 -11.64 -2.60
N ALA A 90 3.99 -12.29 -3.68
CA ALA A 90 4.84 -12.60 -4.83
C ALA A 90 4.12 -12.30 -6.14
N GLU A 91 4.88 -12.20 -7.24
CA GLU A 91 4.29 -12.03 -8.57
C GLU A 91 3.39 -13.21 -8.94
N GLY A 92 2.21 -12.94 -9.50
CA GLY A 92 1.27 -13.96 -9.97
C GLY A 92 0.54 -14.77 -8.88
N ASP A 93 0.75 -14.47 -7.58
CA ASP A 93 0.18 -15.21 -6.45
C ASP A 93 -1.32 -14.98 -6.21
N LYS A 94 -1.92 -14.03 -6.92
CA LYS A 94 -3.33 -13.60 -6.80
C LYS A 94 -3.68 -13.03 -5.41
N ARG A 95 -2.70 -12.50 -4.67
CA ARG A 95 -2.88 -11.79 -3.40
C ARG A 95 -2.66 -10.30 -3.59
N ALA A 96 -3.45 -9.47 -2.92
CA ALA A 96 -3.14 -8.05 -2.79
C ALA A 96 -2.11 -7.85 -1.65
N PRO A 97 -1.27 -6.80 -1.69
CA PRO A 97 -0.26 -6.61 -0.66
C PRO A 97 -0.87 -6.17 0.66
N ALA A 98 -0.48 -6.80 1.76
CA ALA A 98 -0.72 -6.35 3.14
C ALA A 98 0.44 -5.50 3.63
N GLY A 99 0.14 -4.42 4.35
CA GLY A 99 1.13 -3.51 4.91
C GLY A 99 0.70 -2.04 4.89
N VAL A 100 1.68 -1.15 4.95
CA VAL A 100 1.52 0.30 4.85
C VAL A 100 2.24 0.79 3.59
N PHE A 101 1.55 1.55 2.74
CA PHE A 101 2.04 1.96 1.43
C PHE A 101 1.73 3.42 1.14
N GLU A 102 2.59 4.09 0.40
CA GLU A 102 2.27 5.38 -0.22
C GLU A 102 1.18 5.21 -1.28
N ILE A 103 0.29 6.21 -1.44
CA ILE A 103 -0.51 6.37 -2.63
C ILE A 103 0.24 7.38 -3.51
N GLU A 104 0.93 6.88 -4.54
CA GLU A 104 1.93 7.67 -5.28
C GLU A 104 1.28 8.68 -6.24
N SER A 105 0.24 8.24 -6.94
CA SER A 105 -0.44 9.03 -7.97
C SER A 105 -1.74 8.37 -8.40
N ALA A 106 -2.48 9.04 -9.26
CA ALA A 106 -3.62 8.48 -9.96
C ALA A 106 -3.39 8.50 -11.47
N PHE A 107 -4.10 7.64 -12.18
CA PHE A 107 -4.17 7.67 -13.63
C PHE A 107 -5.54 7.27 -14.15
N GLY A 108 -5.81 7.53 -15.43
CA GLY A 108 -7.04 7.11 -16.07
C GLY A 108 -7.21 7.66 -17.48
N THR A 109 -8.36 7.38 -18.10
CA THR A 109 -8.64 7.71 -19.51
C THR A 109 -9.12 9.15 -19.71
N LYS A 110 -9.69 9.77 -18.67
CA LYS A 110 -10.24 11.13 -18.72
C LYS A 110 -9.19 12.18 -18.34
N GLY A 111 -9.46 13.46 -18.63
CA GLY A 111 -8.63 14.57 -18.15
C GLY A 111 -8.64 14.69 -16.63
N ARG A 112 -7.71 15.50 -16.10
CA ARG A 112 -7.51 15.72 -14.66
C ARG A 112 -8.84 16.05 -13.96
N GLN A 113 -9.16 15.30 -12.92
CA GLN A 113 -10.42 15.42 -12.17
C GLN A 113 -10.24 15.91 -10.73
N SER A 114 -9.00 15.92 -10.22
CA SER A 114 -8.66 16.51 -8.93
C SER A 114 -7.42 17.39 -9.08
N PRO A 115 -7.45 18.66 -8.65
CA PRO A 115 -6.28 19.53 -8.65
C PRO A 115 -5.30 19.23 -7.53
N GLN A 116 -5.73 18.51 -6.48
CA GLN A 116 -4.99 18.32 -5.23
C GLN A 116 -4.14 17.06 -5.21
N PHE A 117 -4.33 16.15 -6.19
CA PHE A 117 -3.57 14.90 -6.23
C PHE A 117 -2.92 14.67 -7.61
N PRO A 118 -1.69 14.12 -7.68
CA PRO A 118 -1.01 13.84 -8.94
C PRO A 118 -1.84 12.91 -9.82
N TYR A 119 -2.10 13.31 -11.04
CA TYR A 119 -2.87 12.54 -12.00
C TYR A 119 -2.24 12.56 -13.38
N ARG A 120 -2.18 11.38 -14.02
CA ARG A 120 -1.72 11.22 -15.40
C ARG A 120 -2.81 10.61 -16.27
N ARG A 121 -3.13 11.28 -17.39
CA ARG A 121 -4.00 10.70 -18.41
C ARG A 121 -3.23 9.64 -19.20
N THR A 122 -3.84 8.46 -19.35
CA THR A 122 -3.24 7.35 -20.09
C THR A 122 -3.49 7.47 -21.60
N THR A 123 -2.54 6.95 -22.37
CA THR A 123 -2.56 6.78 -23.82
C THR A 123 -2.48 5.30 -24.18
N ASP A 124 -2.59 4.98 -25.47
CA ASP A 124 -2.50 3.58 -25.95
C ASP A 124 -1.08 3.02 -25.84
N SER A 125 -0.05 3.88 -25.68
CA SER A 125 1.34 3.48 -25.49
C SER A 125 1.73 3.20 -24.05
N ASP A 126 0.90 3.55 -23.05
CA ASP A 126 1.23 3.38 -21.64
C ASP A 126 1.11 1.92 -21.19
N ARG A 127 2.19 1.42 -20.55
CA ARG A 127 2.29 0.07 -19.99
C ARG A 127 2.86 0.13 -18.58
N TRP A 128 2.44 -0.83 -17.75
CA TRP A 128 3.12 -1.12 -16.51
C TRP A 128 3.74 -2.51 -16.61
N ILE A 129 5.06 -2.60 -16.47
CA ILE A 129 5.77 -3.86 -16.73
C ILE A 129 5.66 -4.78 -15.52
N ASP A 130 5.11 -5.97 -15.74
CA ASP A 130 4.88 -7.02 -14.74
C ASP A 130 5.75 -8.27 -14.95
N ASP A 131 6.64 -8.25 -15.96
CA ASP A 131 7.60 -9.31 -16.21
C ASP A 131 8.82 -9.19 -15.28
N PRO A 132 9.04 -10.13 -14.34
CA PRO A 132 10.20 -10.10 -13.44
C PRO A 132 11.55 -10.22 -14.17
N GLY A 133 11.59 -10.68 -15.40
CA GLY A 133 12.78 -10.75 -16.24
C GLY A 133 13.26 -9.39 -16.73
N SER A 134 12.35 -8.43 -16.88
CA SER A 134 12.60 -7.11 -17.43
C SER A 134 13.45 -6.22 -16.52
N SER A 135 14.26 -5.36 -17.12
CA SER A 135 14.92 -4.25 -16.43
C SER A 135 13.94 -3.16 -16.00
N HIS A 136 12.76 -3.12 -16.60
CA HIS A 136 11.68 -2.19 -16.32
C HIS A 136 10.61 -2.77 -15.37
N TYR A 137 10.87 -3.92 -14.73
CA TYR A 137 9.90 -4.55 -13.83
C TYR A 137 9.36 -3.58 -12.79
N ASN A 138 8.03 -3.60 -12.61
CA ASN A 138 7.23 -2.73 -11.73
C ASN A 138 7.40 -1.23 -12.03
N GLN A 139 7.57 -0.87 -13.31
CA GLN A 139 7.67 0.51 -13.77
C GLN A 139 6.63 0.81 -14.84
N TRP A 140 6.24 2.08 -14.91
CA TRP A 140 5.45 2.64 -16.00
C TRP A 140 6.37 3.00 -17.16
N VAL A 141 6.10 2.49 -18.34
CA VAL A 141 6.81 2.82 -19.58
C VAL A 141 5.83 3.32 -20.65
N GLN A 142 6.35 4.09 -21.61
CA GLN A 142 5.64 4.47 -22.84
C GLN A 142 6.31 3.77 -24.03
N LEU A 143 5.52 3.04 -24.83
CA LEU A 143 6.03 2.27 -25.97
C LEU A 143 6.59 3.16 -27.09
N ASP A 144 6.16 4.41 -27.17
CA ASP A 144 6.58 5.42 -28.13
C ASP A 144 7.78 6.26 -27.64
N ASP A 145 8.30 6.00 -26.44
CA ASP A 145 9.56 6.61 -25.98
C ASP A 145 10.75 5.93 -26.65
N PRO A 146 11.56 6.65 -27.47
CA PRO A 146 12.70 6.09 -28.20
C PRO A 146 13.82 5.60 -27.27
N GLY A 147 13.83 6.01 -25.99
CA GLY A 147 14.76 5.53 -24.98
C GLY A 147 14.39 4.18 -24.39
N ILE A 148 13.18 3.70 -24.63
CA ILE A 148 12.70 2.44 -24.08
C ILE A 148 12.97 1.30 -25.07
N ARG A 149 13.75 0.31 -24.63
CA ARG A 149 13.91 -0.97 -25.36
C ARG A 149 13.07 -2.03 -24.67
N GLN A 150 12.17 -2.64 -25.43
CA GLN A 150 11.35 -3.73 -24.91
C GLN A 150 12.22 -4.96 -24.62
N ASP A 151 12.25 -5.34 -23.34
CA ASP A 151 12.93 -6.54 -22.82
C ASP A 151 11.97 -7.40 -21.96
N TRP A 152 10.66 -7.17 -22.07
CA TRP A 152 9.61 -7.88 -21.33
C TRP A 152 8.70 -8.69 -22.24
N SER A 153 8.13 -9.76 -21.65
CA SER A 153 7.16 -10.66 -22.29
C SER A 153 5.72 -10.37 -21.87
N SER A 154 5.51 -9.67 -20.76
CA SER A 154 4.19 -9.29 -20.24
C SER A 154 4.16 -7.88 -19.67
N ALA A 155 3.02 -7.21 -19.77
CA ALA A 155 2.77 -5.89 -19.21
C ALA A 155 1.27 -5.62 -19.07
N GLU A 156 0.87 -4.86 -18.06
CA GLU A 156 -0.48 -4.31 -17.91
C GLU A 156 -0.68 -3.15 -18.91
N ILE A 157 -1.75 -3.23 -19.69
CA ILE A 157 -2.21 -2.12 -20.55
C ILE A 157 -2.94 -1.12 -19.68
N LEU A 158 -2.42 0.11 -19.56
CA LEU A 158 -3.02 1.10 -18.65
C LEU A 158 -4.26 1.79 -19.23
N ARG A 159 -4.40 1.83 -20.55
CA ARG A 159 -5.64 2.26 -21.23
C ARG A 159 -6.41 1.03 -21.72
N ARG A 160 -7.16 0.43 -20.83
CA ARG A 160 -7.91 -0.79 -21.08
C ARG A 160 -9.24 -0.51 -21.79
N PRO A 161 -9.63 -1.33 -22.79
CA PRO A 161 -10.92 -1.17 -23.49
C PRO A 161 -12.13 -1.53 -22.60
N ASP A 162 -11.94 -2.34 -21.54
CA ASP A 162 -12.99 -2.73 -20.60
C ASP A 162 -13.26 -1.64 -19.53
N GLY A 163 -12.52 -0.54 -19.56
CA GLY A 163 -12.67 0.60 -18.66
C GLY A 163 -12.25 0.32 -17.22
N LEU A 164 -11.59 -0.81 -16.95
CA LEU A 164 -11.18 -1.18 -15.58
C LEU A 164 -10.27 -0.14 -14.95
N TYR A 165 -9.42 0.52 -15.76
CA TYR A 165 -8.52 1.58 -15.36
C TYR A 165 -8.94 2.97 -15.89
N ASP A 166 -10.27 3.23 -16.05
CA ASP A 166 -10.77 4.58 -16.33
C ASP A 166 -10.39 5.59 -15.24
N LEU A 167 -10.21 5.08 -14.03
CA LEU A 167 -9.58 5.72 -12.89
C LEU A 167 -8.88 4.65 -12.07
N ALA A 168 -7.63 4.89 -11.68
CA ALA A 168 -6.88 4.03 -10.78
C ALA A 168 -5.90 4.83 -9.94
N LEU A 169 -5.64 4.38 -8.70
CA LEU A 169 -4.64 4.93 -7.78
C LEU A 169 -3.47 3.97 -7.70
N VAL A 170 -2.26 4.48 -7.83
CA VAL A 170 -1.02 3.69 -7.75
C VAL A 170 -0.64 3.46 -6.30
N VAL A 171 -0.56 2.21 -5.90
CA VAL A 171 -0.09 1.80 -4.57
C VAL A 171 1.43 1.60 -4.62
N GLY A 172 2.15 2.21 -3.70
CA GLY A 172 3.61 2.19 -3.58
C GLY A 172 4.18 0.87 -3.08
N HIS A 173 3.61 -0.26 -3.53
CA HIS A 173 4.11 -1.59 -3.22
C HIS A 173 5.31 -1.95 -4.09
N ASN A 174 6.39 -2.48 -3.45
CA ASN A 174 7.59 -2.97 -4.13
C ASN A 174 8.22 -1.93 -5.08
N ARG A 175 8.37 -0.70 -4.59
CA ARG A 175 8.84 0.44 -5.40
C ARG A 175 10.26 0.87 -5.09
N ARG A 176 10.69 0.79 -3.83
CA ARG A 176 11.97 1.37 -3.37
C ARG A 176 12.61 0.52 -2.26
N PRO A 177 13.55 -0.38 -2.60
CA PRO A 177 13.94 -0.81 -3.96
C PRO A 177 12.92 -1.76 -4.59
N VAL A 178 12.90 -1.82 -5.91
CA VAL A 178 12.14 -2.85 -6.64
C VAL A 178 12.84 -4.21 -6.47
N VAL A 179 12.09 -5.19 -6.00
CA VAL A 179 12.55 -6.59 -5.89
C VAL A 179 11.84 -7.42 -6.93
N LYS A 180 12.59 -8.01 -7.85
CA LYS A 180 12.03 -8.85 -8.93
C LYS A 180 11.25 -10.02 -8.35
N GLY A 181 10.04 -10.24 -8.88
CA GLY A 181 9.14 -11.27 -8.37
C GLY A 181 8.40 -10.92 -7.08
N GLY A 182 8.63 -9.74 -6.49
CA GLY A 182 7.96 -9.29 -5.26
C GLY A 182 6.53 -8.78 -5.44
N GLY A 183 5.99 -8.84 -6.65
CA GLY A 183 4.69 -8.27 -7.03
C GLY A 183 4.83 -6.91 -7.70
N SER A 184 3.98 -6.65 -8.68
CA SER A 184 3.98 -5.43 -9.51
C SER A 184 2.56 -4.99 -9.85
N ALA A 185 2.42 -3.81 -10.46
CA ALA A 185 1.16 -3.28 -10.99
C ALA A 185 0.01 -3.30 -9.98
N ILE A 186 0.25 -2.80 -8.77
CA ILE A 186 -0.76 -2.75 -7.70
C ILE A 186 -1.49 -1.42 -7.70
N PHE A 187 -2.82 -1.50 -7.87
CA PHE A 187 -3.68 -0.33 -7.97
C PHE A 187 -4.93 -0.48 -7.10
N LEU A 188 -5.54 0.67 -6.73
CA LEU A 188 -6.94 0.73 -6.33
C LEU A 188 -7.73 1.12 -7.59
N HIS A 189 -8.72 0.31 -7.99
CA HIS A 189 -9.48 0.53 -9.22
C HIS A 189 -10.96 0.12 -9.06
N ARG A 190 -11.77 0.34 -10.09
CA ARG A 190 -13.17 -0.07 -10.06
C ARG A 190 -13.33 -1.60 -10.22
N TRP A 191 -14.42 -2.16 -9.71
CA TRP A 191 -14.82 -3.53 -10.03
C TRP A 191 -15.05 -3.73 -11.54
N SER A 192 -14.70 -4.90 -12.05
CA SER A 192 -15.18 -5.36 -13.35
C SER A 192 -16.66 -5.74 -13.29
N THR A 193 -17.05 -6.37 -12.19
CA THR A 193 -18.41 -6.68 -11.75
C THR A 193 -18.44 -6.55 -10.23
N ALA A 194 -19.55 -6.08 -9.67
CA ALA A 194 -19.70 -5.89 -8.22
C ALA A 194 -19.32 -7.16 -7.45
N GLY A 195 -18.44 -7.00 -6.46
CA GLY A 195 -17.97 -8.09 -5.59
C GLY A 195 -16.95 -9.07 -6.24
N ARG A 196 -16.56 -8.87 -7.51
CA ARG A 196 -15.56 -9.74 -8.13
C ARG A 196 -14.16 -9.43 -7.64
N SER A 197 -13.46 -10.47 -7.14
CA SER A 197 -12.07 -10.39 -6.71
C SER A 197 -11.11 -10.05 -7.83
N THR A 198 -9.95 -9.52 -7.48
CA THR A 198 -8.86 -9.16 -8.40
C THR A 198 -7.79 -10.27 -8.46
N ILE A 199 -6.75 -10.03 -9.25
CA ILE A 199 -5.56 -10.91 -9.26
C ILE A 199 -4.37 -10.31 -8.48
N GLY A 200 -4.61 -9.21 -7.69
CA GLY A 200 -3.58 -8.57 -6.86
C GLY A 200 -3.89 -7.15 -6.44
N CYS A 201 -4.76 -6.46 -7.16
CA CYS A 201 -5.21 -5.10 -6.83
C CYS A 201 -6.30 -5.09 -5.74
N THR A 202 -6.75 -3.90 -5.37
CA THR A 202 -7.94 -3.69 -4.55
C THR A 202 -8.99 -2.97 -5.39
N ALA A 203 -10.24 -3.47 -5.40
CA ALA A 203 -11.28 -2.93 -6.25
C ALA A 203 -12.56 -2.60 -5.47
N MET A 204 -13.31 -1.60 -5.97
CA MET A 204 -14.52 -1.09 -5.33
C MET A 204 -15.52 -0.55 -6.36
N ASP A 205 -16.70 -0.16 -5.89
CA ASP A 205 -17.70 0.55 -6.71
C ASP A 205 -17.06 1.81 -7.35
N PRO A 206 -17.30 2.06 -8.65
CA PRO A 206 -16.71 3.20 -9.36
C PRO A 206 -17.07 4.57 -8.76
N ARG A 207 -18.22 4.69 -8.06
CA ARG A 207 -18.59 5.93 -7.37
C ARG A 207 -17.70 6.15 -6.14
N HIS A 208 -17.52 5.12 -5.32
CA HIS A 208 -16.66 5.19 -4.13
C HIS A 208 -15.19 5.41 -4.50
N LEU A 209 -14.72 4.80 -5.60
CA LEU A 209 -13.38 5.07 -6.10
C LEU A 209 -13.20 6.53 -6.50
N ARG A 210 -14.21 7.13 -7.14
CA ARG A 210 -14.18 8.55 -7.50
C ARG A 210 -14.20 9.45 -6.27
N GLU A 211 -15.09 9.19 -5.31
CA GLU A 211 -15.16 9.91 -4.03
C GLU A 211 -13.84 9.83 -3.27
N LEU A 212 -13.24 8.63 -3.25
CA LEU A 212 -11.90 8.43 -2.66
C LEU A 212 -10.87 9.33 -3.36
N PHE A 213 -10.78 9.27 -4.69
CA PHE A 213 -9.83 10.07 -5.46
C PHE A 213 -10.02 11.58 -5.26
N GLU A 214 -11.25 12.05 -5.28
CA GLU A 214 -11.59 13.48 -5.07
C GLU A 214 -11.24 13.96 -3.66
N SER A 215 -11.23 13.06 -2.67
CA SER A 215 -10.84 13.36 -1.28
C SER A 215 -9.34 13.39 -1.05
N LEU A 216 -8.52 12.85 -1.97
CA LEU A 216 -7.07 12.78 -1.79
C LEU A 216 -6.42 14.16 -1.95
N ASP A 217 -5.56 14.48 -1.01
CA ASP A 217 -4.72 15.68 -1.01
C ASP A 217 -3.25 15.28 -0.82
N VAL A 218 -2.40 15.57 -1.80
CA VAL A 218 -0.97 15.26 -1.74
C VAL A 218 -0.27 15.96 -0.56
N ALA A 219 -0.75 17.15 -0.15
CA ALA A 219 -0.22 17.86 1.00
C ALA A 219 -0.48 17.12 2.32
N LYS A 220 -1.51 16.28 2.38
CA LYS A 220 -1.84 15.41 3.52
C LYS A 220 -1.06 14.10 3.53
N ARG A 221 -0.21 13.84 2.52
CA ARG A 221 0.60 12.62 2.39
C ARG A 221 -0.22 11.34 2.62
N PRO A 222 -1.22 11.05 1.77
CA PRO A 222 -2.12 9.91 1.96
C PRO A 222 -1.37 8.58 1.90
N LEU A 223 -1.66 7.71 2.88
CA LEU A 223 -1.14 6.35 2.94
C LEU A 223 -2.29 5.33 2.87
N LEU A 224 -1.99 4.16 2.31
CA LEU A 224 -2.82 2.98 2.36
C LEU A 224 -2.33 2.08 3.51
N VAL A 225 -3.20 1.77 4.46
CA VAL A 225 -3.04 0.68 5.43
C VAL A 225 -3.95 -0.45 4.98
N GLN A 226 -3.39 -1.56 4.50
CA GLN A 226 -4.15 -2.71 4.03
C GLN A 226 -3.71 -3.97 4.76
N ALA A 227 -4.60 -4.61 5.51
CA ALA A 227 -4.23 -5.73 6.36
C ALA A 227 -5.42 -6.65 6.68
N PRO A 228 -5.19 -7.95 6.96
CA PRO A 228 -6.12 -8.72 7.72
C PRO A 228 -6.15 -8.21 9.16
N ARG A 229 -7.31 -8.36 9.84
CA ARG A 229 -7.51 -7.86 11.22
C ARG A 229 -6.36 -8.25 12.17
N GLU A 230 -5.91 -9.48 12.10
CA GLU A 230 -4.87 -10.02 12.98
C GLU A 230 -3.48 -9.39 12.77
N LEU A 231 -3.23 -8.75 11.62
CA LEU A 231 -1.95 -8.10 11.32
C LEU A 231 -1.87 -6.66 11.84
N LEU A 232 -3.00 -5.96 12.04
CA LEU A 232 -3.04 -4.55 12.43
C LEU A 232 -2.10 -4.21 13.61
N PRO A 233 -2.08 -4.98 14.73
CA PRO A 233 -1.22 -4.68 15.88
C PRO A 233 0.29 -4.81 15.60
N ARG A 234 0.66 -5.42 14.48
CA ARG A 234 2.06 -5.69 14.10
C ARG A 234 2.62 -4.73 13.06
N LEU A 235 1.79 -3.81 12.55
CA LEU A 235 2.18 -2.85 11.50
C LEU A 235 2.92 -1.64 12.03
N ALA A 236 3.27 -1.58 13.32
CA ALA A 236 3.90 -0.42 13.97
C ALA A 236 3.14 0.89 13.70
N LEU A 237 1.81 0.85 13.77
CA LEU A 237 0.95 2.01 13.61
C LEU A 237 0.99 2.90 14.87
N PRO A 238 0.76 4.24 14.75
CA PRO A 238 0.52 5.08 15.90
C PRO A 238 -0.65 4.53 16.75
N ASN A 239 -0.52 4.52 18.08
CA ASN A 239 -1.51 3.93 18.98
C ASN A 239 -2.92 4.51 18.79
N ASP A 240 -3.03 5.81 18.56
CA ASP A 240 -4.29 6.51 18.29
C ASP A 240 -4.98 5.99 17.02
N LEU A 241 -4.22 5.71 15.97
CA LEU A 241 -4.73 5.11 14.73
C LEU A 241 -5.10 3.64 14.93
N LEU A 242 -4.24 2.87 15.59
CA LEU A 242 -4.47 1.44 15.82
C LEU A 242 -5.79 1.21 16.56
N VAL A 243 -6.04 1.94 17.65
CA VAL A 243 -7.29 1.85 18.44
C VAL A 243 -8.51 2.12 17.58
N VAL A 244 -8.45 3.13 16.69
CA VAL A 244 -9.55 3.42 15.77
C VAL A 244 -9.76 2.26 14.79
N LEU A 245 -8.71 1.74 14.17
CA LEU A 245 -8.83 0.65 13.19
C LEU A 245 -9.32 -0.65 13.82
N GLU A 246 -8.86 -1.01 15.02
CA GLU A 246 -9.35 -2.17 15.75
C GLU A 246 -10.84 -2.05 16.11
N SER A 247 -11.28 -0.86 16.55
CA SER A 247 -12.69 -0.58 16.81
C SER A 247 -13.56 -0.69 15.55
N LEU A 248 -13.09 -0.21 14.41
CA LEU A 248 -13.80 -0.32 13.13
C LEU A 248 -13.86 -1.77 12.64
N ALA A 249 -12.75 -2.50 12.77
CA ALA A 249 -12.66 -3.89 12.35
C ALA A 249 -13.46 -4.88 13.23
N ALA A 250 -13.89 -4.47 14.42
CA ALA A 250 -14.69 -5.30 15.34
C ALA A 250 -16.20 -5.27 15.01
N ARG A 251 -16.65 -4.34 14.19
CA ARG A 251 -18.05 -4.15 13.77
C ARG A 251 -18.39 -5.06 12.60
#